data_3fbe0b175c90bfaf69e1b9d812d9e57e
#
_entry.id   3fbe0b175c90bfaf69e1b9d812d9e57e
#
_cell.length_a   1.000
_cell.length_b   1.000
_cell.length_c   1.000
_cell.angle_alpha   90.00
_cell.angle_beta   90.00
_cell.angle_gamma   90.00
#
_symmetry.space_group_name_H-M   'P 1'
#
loop_
_entity.id
_entity.type
_entity.pdbx_description
1 polymer ?
#
loop_
_entity_poly.entity_id
_entity_poly.type
_entity_poly.pdbx_seq_one_letter_code
_entity_poly.pdbx_strand_id
1 'polypeptide(L)'
;MGREGAMRRCARLLAMVTALVACSQRTPGGAPSGPDGDKIVLTGDQKADWAQIVAIENEAKALVKTDGCSSAAQCRTAPVGSKACGGPRYYLVYCSRTTDSVALFRKLDAVAAAEREYNTRYKIVSTCEFRLPPQLALSGGSCQAQ
;
A
#
# COMPACT_ATOMS: atom_id res chain seq x y z
N MET A 1 -2.42 40.95 -73.37
CA MET A 1 -1.06 41.49 -73.41
C MET A 1 -0.58 41.42 -71.97
N GLY A 2 0.31 40.68 -71.65
CA GLY A 2 1.59 40.12 -71.89
C GLY A 2 1.98 39.49 -70.58
N ARG A 3 2.36 38.25 -70.58
CA ARG A 3 3.68 37.64 -70.55
C ARG A 3 4.29 37.63 -69.16
N GLU A 4 4.39 36.45 -68.65
CA GLU A 4 5.58 35.59 -68.48
C GLU A 4 6.52 36.00 -67.37
N GLY A 5 6.88 35.00 -66.64
CA GLY A 5 8.07 35.02 -65.82
C GLY A 5 8.20 33.86 -64.89
N ALA A 6 8.57 32.73 -65.45
CA ALA A 6 9.05 31.55 -64.73
C ALA A 6 10.25 31.87 -63.87
N MET A 7 10.49 31.18 -62.83
CA MET A 7 11.75 30.49 -62.49
C MET A 7 11.78 30.14 -61.02
N ARG A 8 11.57 28.90 -60.72
CA ARG A 8 12.52 27.96 -60.09
C ARG A 8 13.50 28.61 -59.12
N ARG A 9 13.36 28.27 -57.86
CA ARG A 9 14.52 27.87 -57.04
C ARG A 9 14.09 27.04 -55.87
N CYS A 10 14.51 25.77 -55.93
CA CYS A 10 14.58 24.88 -54.80
C CYS A 10 15.38 25.51 -53.68
N ALA A 11 14.78 25.68 -52.52
CA ALA A 11 15.50 25.87 -51.29
C ALA A 11 15.15 24.71 -50.35
N ARG A 12 16.14 23.87 -50.17
CA ARG A 12 16.14 22.76 -49.19
C ARG A 12 15.96 23.36 -47.81
N LEU A 13 14.84 23.15 -47.20
CA LEU A 13 14.62 23.33 -45.76
C LEU A 13 15.00 22.04 -45.05
N LEU A 14 16.18 22.03 -44.43
CA LEU A 14 16.56 21.04 -43.45
C LEU A 14 15.56 21.13 -42.30
N ALA A 15 14.74 20.09 -42.15
CA ALA A 15 13.95 19.89 -40.97
C ALA A 15 14.88 19.38 -39.85
N MET A 16 15.28 20.28 -38.96
CA MET A 16 15.89 19.92 -37.68
C MET A 16 14.77 19.26 -36.82
N VAL A 17 14.85 17.95 -36.75
CA VAL A 17 14.07 17.17 -35.76
C VAL A 17 14.79 17.36 -34.43
N THR A 18 14.31 18.29 -33.62
CA THR A 18 14.68 18.40 -32.21
C THR A 18 13.95 17.29 -31.46
N ALA A 19 14.65 16.20 -31.18
CA ALA A 19 14.19 15.16 -30.25
C ALA A 19 14.14 15.75 -28.85
N LEU A 20 12.94 16.10 -28.40
CA LEU A 20 12.64 16.37 -26.98
C LEU A 20 12.76 15.06 -26.21
N VAL A 21 13.92 14.83 -25.61
CA VAL A 21 14.09 13.82 -24.58
C VAL A 21 13.31 14.29 -23.37
N ALA A 22 12.07 13.83 -23.24
CA ALA A 22 11.30 13.96 -22.02
C ALA A 22 11.96 13.08 -20.96
N CYS A 23 12.80 13.68 -20.11
CA CYS A 23 13.19 13.08 -18.84
C CYS A 23 11.93 12.94 -17.98
N SER A 24 11.29 11.76 -18.03
CA SER A 24 10.30 11.36 -17.05
C SER A 24 11.01 11.28 -15.70
N GLN A 25 10.88 12.34 -14.91
CA GLN A 25 11.23 12.29 -13.49
C GLN A 25 10.28 11.27 -12.84
N ARG A 26 10.84 10.09 -12.57
CA ARG A 26 10.18 9.13 -11.69
C ARG A 26 10.08 9.78 -10.32
N THR A 27 8.91 10.26 -9.96
CA THR A 27 8.52 10.51 -8.57
C THR A 27 8.69 9.19 -7.80
N PRO A 28 9.43 9.16 -6.66
CA PRO A 28 9.43 8.01 -5.79
C PRO A 28 8.12 8.03 -5.00
N GLY A 29 7.08 7.42 -5.56
CA GLY A 29 5.76 7.40 -4.95
C GLY A 29 4.86 6.42 -5.69
N GLY A 30 4.65 5.24 -5.09
CA GLY A 30 3.63 4.29 -5.48
C GLY A 30 4.10 3.25 -6.50
N ALA A 31 4.73 2.19 -6.03
CA ALA A 31 4.77 0.94 -6.78
C ALA A 31 3.33 0.44 -6.98
N PRO A 32 2.96 -0.04 -8.19
CA PRO A 32 1.64 -0.60 -8.41
C PRO A 32 1.46 -1.84 -7.54
N SER A 33 0.46 -1.81 -6.65
CA SER A 33 0.04 -2.95 -5.82
C SER A 33 -0.61 -4.01 -6.72
N GLY A 34 0.21 -4.83 -7.37
CA GLY A 34 -0.21 -6.09 -7.97
C GLY A 34 -0.27 -7.20 -6.93
N PRO A 35 -0.81 -8.40 -7.24
CA PRO A 35 -0.86 -9.52 -6.31
C PRO A 35 0.52 -9.94 -5.76
N ASP A 36 1.61 -9.62 -6.45
CA ASP A 36 2.99 -9.85 -6.00
C ASP A 36 3.62 -8.63 -5.29
N GLY A 37 3.00 -7.44 -5.38
CA GLY A 37 3.54 -6.19 -4.81
C GLY A 37 3.52 -6.12 -3.29
N ASP A 38 2.73 -6.97 -2.64
CA ASP A 38 2.62 -7.02 -1.18
C ASP A 38 3.56 -8.08 -0.56
N LYS A 39 4.26 -8.88 -1.38
CA LYS A 39 5.18 -9.89 -0.89
C LYS A 39 6.47 -9.25 -0.38
N ILE A 40 6.71 -9.36 0.92
CA ILE A 40 7.95 -8.90 1.56
C ILE A 40 8.99 -10.01 1.45
N VAL A 41 10.16 -9.68 0.89
CA VAL A 41 11.32 -10.58 0.82
C VAL A 41 12.38 -10.06 1.79
N LEU A 42 12.70 -10.85 2.82
CA LEU A 42 13.68 -10.47 3.82
C LEU A 42 15.10 -10.54 3.25
N THR A 43 15.85 -9.47 3.44
CA THR A 43 17.20 -9.26 2.88
C THR A 43 18.32 -9.87 3.77
N GLY A 44 18.03 -10.07 5.06
CA GLY A 44 19.00 -10.48 6.07
C GLY A 44 19.53 -9.32 6.93
N ASP A 45 19.20 -8.08 6.59
CA ASP A 45 19.39 -6.93 7.48
C ASP A 45 18.13 -6.76 8.36
N GLN A 46 18.27 -7.04 9.64
CA GLN A 46 17.15 -7.04 10.59
C GLN A 46 16.40 -5.71 10.61
N LYS A 47 17.11 -4.58 10.58
CA LYS A 47 16.49 -3.26 10.63
C LYS A 47 15.79 -2.91 9.32
N ALA A 48 16.41 -3.20 8.19
CA ALA A 48 15.83 -2.96 6.87
C ALA A 48 14.59 -3.84 6.65
N ASP A 49 14.65 -5.11 7.05
CA ASP A 49 13.54 -6.05 6.92
C ASP A 49 12.33 -5.61 7.77
N TRP A 50 12.59 -5.17 9.02
CA TRP A 50 11.53 -4.62 9.86
C TRP A 50 10.90 -3.36 9.25
N ALA A 51 11.71 -2.48 8.67
CA ALA A 51 11.22 -1.28 8.01
C ALA A 51 10.30 -1.58 6.82
N GLN A 52 10.58 -2.63 6.03
CA GLN A 52 9.70 -3.10 4.96
C GLN A 52 8.36 -3.59 5.50
N ILE A 53 8.36 -4.39 6.58
CA ILE A 53 7.13 -4.85 7.23
C ILE A 53 6.28 -3.66 7.69
N VAL A 54 6.89 -2.68 8.36
CA VAL A 54 6.22 -1.47 8.83
C VAL A 54 5.65 -0.65 7.68
N ALA A 55 6.34 -0.58 6.53
CA ALA A 55 5.85 0.14 5.37
C ALA A 55 4.52 -0.45 4.85
N ILE A 56 4.44 -1.78 4.65
CA ILE A 56 3.20 -2.45 4.21
C ILE A 56 2.10 -2.36 5.29
N GLU A 57 2.46 -2.43 6.57
CA GLU A 57 1.52 -2.21 7.67
C GLU A 57 0.90 -0.81 7.62
N ASN A 58 1.71 0.23 7.34
CA ASN A 58 1.21 1.60 7.21
C ASN A 58 0.29 1.76 5.98
N GLU A 59 0.59 1.08 4.88
CA GLU A 59 -0.30 1.04 3.72
C GLU A 59 -1.63 0.36 4.07
N ALA A 60 -1.61 -0.74 4.84
CA ALA A 60 -2.84 -1.38 5.32
C ALA A 60 -3.65 -0.44 6.22
N LYS A 61 -3.00 0.26 7.14
CA LYS A 61 -3.65 1.26 8.02
C LYS A 61 -4.28 2.40 7.23
N ALA A 62 -3.67 2.83 6.13
CA ALA A 62 -4.20 3.89 5.28
C ALA A 62 -5.52 3.51 4.57
N LEU A 63 -5.80 2.21 4.41
CA LEU A 63 -7.07 1.72 3.86
C LEU A 63 -8.22 1.75 4.88
N VAL A 64 -7.91 1.80 6.17
CA VAL A 64 -8.91 1.74 7.25
C VAL A 64 -9.73 3.00 7.29
N LYS A 65 -11.05 2.83 7.25
CA LYS A 65 -12.04 3.88 7.52
C LYS A 65 -12.91 3.42 8.68
N THR A 66 -13.08 4.25 9.68
CA THR A 66 -13.94 3.95 10.84
C THR A 66 -15.32 4.56 10.69
N ASP A 67 -15.46 5.58 9.86
CA ASP A 67 -16.67 6.37 9.63
C ASP A 67 -17.55 5.82 8.51
N GLY A 68 -18.79 6.33 8.45
CA GLY A 68 -19.77 5.99 7.41
C GLY A 68 -20.55 4.70 7.66
N CYS A 69 -20.43 4.10 8.85
CA CYS A 69 -21.28 3.01 9.29
C CYS A 69 -22.63 3.53 9.81
N SER A 70 -23.70 2.78 9.53
CA SER A 70 -25.07 3.07 9.97
C SER A 70 -25.54 2.17 11.11
N SER A 71 -24.83 1.08 11.41
CA SER A 71 -25.11 0.18 12.51
C SER A 71 -23.84 -0.43 13.09
N ALA A 72 -23.87 -0.77 14.38
CA ALA A 72 -22.75 -1.45 15.05
C ALA A 72 -22.42 -2.80 14.40
N ALA A 73 -23.39 -3.46 13.76
CA ALA A 73 -23.18 -4.69 13.01
C ALA A 73 -22.26 -4.55 11.79
N GLN A 74 -21.94 -3.33 11.36
CA GLN A 74 -20.99 -3.05 10.28
C GLN A 74 -19.57 -2.79 10.79
N CYS A 75 -19.40 -2.61 12.09
CA CYS A 75 -18.09 -2.48 12.70
C CYS A 75 -17.39 -3.83 12.74
N ARG A 76 -16.12 -3.85 12.43
CA ARG A 76 -15.28 -5.05 12.36
C ARG A 76 -13.90 -4.78 12.94
N THR A 77 -13.22 -5.88 13.28
CA THR A 77 -11.80 -5.86 13.61
C THR A 77 -10.98 -6.59 12.56
N ALA A 78 -9.75 -6.16 12.37
CA ALA A 78 -8.76 -6.84 11.54
C ALA A 78 -7.50 -7.10 12.39
N PRO A 79 -7.02 -8.35 12.47
CA PRO A 79 -5.79 -8.68 13.20
C PRO A 79 -4.57 -8.14 12.45
N VAL A 80 -3.58 -7.62 13.19
CA VAL A 80 -2.34 -7.08 12.61
C VAL A 80 -1.14 -7.84 13.11
N GLY A 81 -0.34 -8.31 12.16
CA GLY A 81 0.94 -8.95 12.41
C GLY A 81 0.85 -10.36 13.00
N SER A 82 2.01 -10.87 13.41
CA SER A 82 2.17 -12.20 13.99
C SER A 82 3.26 -12.17 15.06
N LYS A 83 2.90 -12.33 16.32
CA LYS A 83 3.89 -12.44 17.41
C LYS A 83 4.66 -13.76 17.32
N ALA A 84 5.86 -13.80 17.87
CA ALA A 84 6.68 -15.02 17.91
C ALA A 84 5.99 -16.17 18.66
N CYS A 85 5.22 -15.88 19.73
CA CYS A 85 4.40 -16.84 20.45
C CYS A 85 3.05 -17.16 19.77
N GLY A 86 2.78 -16.57 18.59
CA GLY A 86 1.51 -16.70 17.89
C GLY A 86 0.51 -15.58 18.21
N GLY A 87 -0.53 -15.51 17.37
CA GLY A 87 -1.55 -14.47 17.44
C GLY A 87 -1.09 -13.09 16.95
N PRO A 88 -2.03 -12.16 16.78
CA PRO A 88 -1.73 -10.82 16.29
C PRO A 88 -1.07 -9.97 17.38
N ARG A 89 -0.39 -8.91 16.93
CA ARG A 89 0.16 -7.88 17.83
C ARG A 89 -0.95 -6.98 18.41
N TYR A 90 -1.93 -6.66 17.59
CA TYR A 90 -3.11 -5.85 17.94
C TYR A 90 -4.21 -6.01 16.88
N TYR A 91 -5.31 -5.26 17.05
CA TYR A 91 -6.42 -5.22 16.11
C TYR A 91 -6.66 -3.79 15.63
N LEU A 92 -6.98 -3.63 14.35
CA LEU A 92 -7.57 -2.42 13.79
C LEU A 92 -9.09 -2.52 13.85
N VAL A 93 -9.75 -1.40 14.13
CA VAL A 93 -11.22 -1.27 14.02
C VAL A 93 -11.56 -0.59 12.71
N TYR A 94 -12.53 -1.10 11.97
CA TYR A 94 -12.93 -0.52 10.71
C TYR A 94 -14.43 -0.65 10.44
N CYS A 95 -14.95 0.23 9.57
CA CYS A 95 -16.29 0.13 9.02
C CYS A 95 -16.25 -0.71 7.74
N SER A 96 -16.94 -1.87 7.74
CA SER A 96 -16.94 -2.78 6.60
C SER A 96 -17.64 -2.22 5.35
N ARG A 97 -18.43 -1.18 5.52
CA ARG A 97 -19.15 -0.52 4.43
C ARG A 97 -18.25 0.42 3.62
N THR A 98 -17.29 1.06 4.26
CA THR A 98 -16.46 2.11 3.67
C THR A 98 -15.00 1.74 3.48
N THR A 99 -14.55 0.66 4.12
CA THR A 99 -13.21 0.11 3.96
C THR A 99 -13.18 -0.93 2.85
N ASP A 100 -12.20 -0.86 1.94
CA ASP A 100 -11.89 -1.97 1.05
C ASP A 100 -11.27 -3.11 1.86
N SER A 101 -12.14 -4.01 2.35
CA SER A 101 -11.73 -5.13 3.20
C SER A 101 -10.83 -6.12 2.44
N VAL A 102 -11.01 -6.29 1.13
CA VAL A 102 -10.19 -7.22 0.35
C VAL A 102 -8.75 -6.72 0.27
N ALA A 103 -8.57 -5.45 -0.09
CA ALA A 103 -7.25 -4.83 -0.12
C ALA A 103 -6.60 -4.79 1.27
N LEU A 104 -7.38 -4.46 2.30
CA LEU A 104 -6.91 -4.43 3.69
C LEU A 104 -6.36 -5.78 4.13
N PHE A 105 -7.15 -6.86 4.00
CA PHE A 105 -6.74 -8.18 4.46
C PHE A 105 -5.57 -8.74 3.66
N ARG A 106 -5.50 -8.50 2.35
CA ARG A 106 -4.34 -8.87 1.54
C ARG A 106 -3.02 -8.29 2.10
N LYS A 107 -3.01 -7.00 2.46
CA LYS A 107 -1.83 -6.37 3.07
C LYS A 107 -1.54 -6.90 4.47
N LEU A 108 -2.56 -7.09 5.29
CA LEU A 108 -2.39 -7.62 6.64
C LEU A 108 -1.88 -9.07 6.64
N ASP A 109 -2.31 -9.89 5.68
CA ASP A 109 -1.82 -11.25 5.49
C ASP A 109 -0.33 -11.25 5.07
N ALA A 110 0.08 -10.31 4.19
CA ALA A 110 1.48 -10.13 3.81
C ALA A 110 2.34 -9.71 5.02
N VAL A 111 1.86 -8.77 5.84
CA VAL A 111 2.52 -8.38 7.09
C VAL A 111 2.67 -9.57 8.03
N ALA A 112 1.60 -10.33 8.26
CA ALA A 112 1.63 -11.47 9.16
C ALA A 112 2.56 -12.58 8.67
N ALA A 113 2.62 -12.83 7.36
CA ALA A 113 3.55 -13.78 6.75
C ALA A 113 5.01 -13.36 6.92
N ALA A 114 5.31 -12.09 6.62
CA ALA A 114 6.66 -11.54 6.76
C ALA A 114 7.13 -11.52 8.21
N GLU A 115 6.24 -11.19 9.16
CA GLU A 115 6.58 -11.23 10.59
C GLU A 115 6.86 -12.65 11.08
N ARG A 116 6.13 -13.67 10.61
CA ARG A 116 6.46 -15.06 10.98
C ARG A 116 7.86 -15.44 10.49
N GLU A 117 8.22 -15.06 9.26
CA GLU A 117 9.55 -15.31 8.72
C GLU A 117 10.61 -14.50 9.48
N TYR A 118 10.35 -13.22 9.74
CA TYR A 118 11.22 -12.33 10.53
C TYR A 118 11.48 -12.90 11.94
N ASN A 119 10.43 -13.31 12.63
CA ASN A 119 10.53 -13.88 13.98
C ASN A 119 11.40 -15.14 13.99
N THR A 120 11.25 -16.00 12.99
CA THR A 120 12.04 -17.23 12.83
C THR A 120 13.50 -16.94 12.51
N ARG A 121 13.74 -16.04 11.54
CA ARG A 121 15.08 -15.67 11.06
C ARG A 121 15.92 -15.00 12.14
N TYR A 122 15.33 -14.07 12.84
CA TYR A 122 16.04 -13.26 13.86
C TYR A 122 15.84 -13.77 15.29
N LYS A 123 15.23 -14.96 15.45
CA LYS A 123 14.97 -15.60 16.75
C LYS A 123 14.30 -14.65 17.75
N ILE A 124 13.30 -13.92 17.26
CA ILE A 124 12.58 -12.96 18.10
C ILE A 124 11.84 -13.70 19.20
N VAL A 125 11.94 -13.16 20.41
CA VAL A 125 11.18 -13.63 21.57
C VAL A 125 10.10 -12.60 21.88
N SER A 126 8.89 -13.04 22.14
CA SER A 126 7.78 -12.18 22.54
C SER A 126 7.11 -12.70 23.81
N THR A 127 6.42 -11.81 24.51
CA THR A 127 5.51 -12.23 25.58
C THR A 127 4.36 -13.03 24.99
N CYS A 128 4.01 -14.17 25.61
CA CYS A 128 2.93 -15.04 25.15
C CYS A 128 1.53 -14.52 25.62
N GLU A 129 1.39 -13.22 25.79
CA GLU A 129 0.12 -12.59 26.10
C GLU A 129 -0.88 -12.80 24.96
N PHE A 130 -2.04 -13.35 25.27
CA PHE A 130 -3.11 -13.55 24.31
C PHE A 130 -3.93 -12.25 24.14
N ARG A 131 -3.97 -11.74 22.91
CA ARG A 131 -4.74 -10.54 22.59
C ARG A 131 -6.08 -10.90 22.00
N LEU A 132 -7.15 -10.52 22.71
CA LEU A 132 -8.52 -10.64 22.23
C LEU A 132 -8.89 -9.43 21.35
N PRO A 133 -9.76 -9.62 20.33
CA PRO A 133 -10.34 -8.49 19.64
C PRO A 133 -11.16 -7.63 20.63
N PRO A 134 -11.12 -6.30 20.52
CA PRO A 134 -11.87 -5.42 21.39
C PRO A 134 -13.38 -5.54 21.13
N GLN A 135 -14.17 -5.21 22.15
CA GLN A 135 -15.60 -4.94 21.96
C GLN A 135 -15.77 -3.71 21.05
N LEU A 136 -16.78 -3.72 20.20
CA LEU A 136 -17.01 -2.66 19.24
C LEU A 136 -18.26 -1.86 19.55
N ALA A 137 -18.17 -0.55 19.39
CA ALA A 137 -19.30 0.37 19.44
C ALA A 137 -19.36 1.23 18.17
N LEU A 138 -20.56 1.70 17.86
CA LEU A 138 -20.81 2.73 16.89
C LEU A 138 -21.15 4.03 17.63
N SER A 139 -20.39 5.10 17.40
CA SER A 139 -20.63 6.42 17.96
C SER A 139 -20.51 7.48 16.89
N GLY A 140 -21.54 8.28 16.68
CA GLY A 140 -21.54 9.34 15.66
C GLY A 140 -21.28 8.83 14.22
N GLY A 141 -21.67 7.59 13.90
CA GLY A 141 -21.41 6.97 12.59
C GLY A 141 -19.98 6.42 12.43
N SER A 142 -19.17 6.43 13.49
CA SER A 142 -17.80 5.93 13.50
C SER A 142 -17.68 4.71 14.44
N CYS A 143 -16.97 3.69 13.94
CA CYS A 143 -16.68 2.46 14.70
C CYS A 143 -15.51 2.70 15.66
N GLN A 144 -15.68 2.28 16.92
CA GLN A 144 -14.70 2.48 17.99
C GLN A 144 -14.52 1.18 18.79
N ALA A 145 -13.32 1.01 19.35
CA ALA A 145 -13.07 0.02 20.40
C ALA A 145 -13.57 0.56 21.75
N GLN A 146 -14.15 -0.35 22.55
CA GLN A 146 -14.54 -0.09 23.93
C GLN A 146 -13.55 -0.74 24.89
#